data_f2eabe6ece12ff13b1c036d83ab73d48
#
_entry.id   f2eabe6ece12ff13b1c036d83ab73d48
#
_cell.length_a   1.000
_cell.length_b   1.000
_cell.length_c   1.000
_cell.angle_alpha   90.00
_cell.angle_beta   90.00
_cell.angle_gamma   90.00
#
_symmetry.space_group_name_H-M   'P 1'
#
loop_
_entity.id
_entity.type
_entity.pdbx_description
1 polymer ?
#
loop_
_entity_poly.entity_id
_entity_poly.type
_entity_poly.pdbx_seq_one_letter_code
_entity_poly.pdbx_strand_id
1 'polypeptide(L)'
;MMIDLTYHCSMGCTHCLSDCKPDGRHMPYSVFEDALAFADRYHIPTFHISGGEIFEHPDIVKVLDRLGSFVILRDQKGIPCLPFSLSTNGRALARTPEYQEADVRLRDRIGKKRIFMQVTDDARFYPVPLTEKEKYRLRKLGAVIDTVPHHPDDPMKCLYPQGRALINFPDANWNISAPKCGNIRLLVKQHRFHDIGELIIMLTALQKSCTPSITPSGGIALGESSLCPTVATIYDTSDEIMRKIQSFRCDKCRIPLEKVKRSNPLAYAMLCDGETERGI
;
A
#
# COMPACT_ATOMS: atom_id res chain seq x y z
N MET A 1 6.13 5.37 -1.52
CA MET A 1 6.40 4.05 -0.92
C MET A 1 5.26 3.70 0.04
N MET A 2 4.87 2.45 0.14
CA MET A 2 3.88 2.00 1.13
C MET A 2 4.58 1.40 2.36
N ILE A 3 4.00 1.58 3.54
CA ILE A 3 4.41 0.90 4.77
C ILE A 3 3.20 0.09 5.22
N ASP A 4 3.31 -1.22 5.18
CA ASP A 4 2.30 -2.15 5.68
C ASP A 4 2.48 -2.29 7.19
N LEU A 5 1.75 -1.47 7.94
CA LEU A 5 1.86 -1.43 9.39
C LEU A 5 1.40 -2.75 10.04
N THR A 6 0.47 -3.43 9.37
CA THR A 6 -0.10 -4.68 9.88
C THR A 6 -0.73 -5.49 8.77
N TYR A 7 -0.73 -6.82 8.91
CA TYR A 7 -1.60 -7.72 8.13
C TYR A 7 -2.77 -8.25 8.96
N HIS A 8 -2.89 -7.79 10.21
CA HIS A 8 -4.08 -8.03 11.04
C HIS A 8 -5.25 -7.20 10.54
N CYS A 9 -6.44 -7.81 10.44
CA CYS A 9 -7.69 -7.11 10.13
C CYS A 9 -8.88 -7.99 10.52
N SER A 10 -9.75 -7.46 11.36
CA SER A 10 -10.95 -8.15 11.82
C SER A 10 -12.12 -8.08 10.83
N MET A 11 -12.03 -7.22 9.78
CA MET A 11 -13.16 -6.93 8.90
C MET A 11 -13.58 -8.09 7.99
N GLY A 12 -12.66 -8.87 7.45
CA GLY A 12 -12.99 -10.02 6.60
C GLY A 12 -13.60 -9.67 5.24
N CYS A 13 -13.25 -8.54 4.63
CA CYS A 13 -13.76 -8.10 3.32
C CYS A 13 -13.58 -9.16 2.25
N THR A 14 -14.61 -9.42 1.43
CA THR A 14 -14.59 -10.46 0.40
C THR A 14 -13.64 -10.14 -0.76
N HIS A 15 -13.34 -8.87 -0.99
CA HIS A 15 -12.44 -8.39 -2.06
C HIS A 15 -11.00 -8.10 -1.59
N CYS A 16 -10.62 -8.47 -0.37
CA CYS A 16 -9.34 -8.08 0.21
C CYS A 16 -8.16 -8.53 -0.66
N LEU A 17 -7.44 -7.55 -1.18
CA LEU A 17 -6.25 -7.70 -2.02
C LEU A 17 -5.12 -8.47 -1.30
N SER A 18 -4.94 -8.19 -0.01
CA SER A 18 -3.84 -8.73 0.80
C SER A 18 -4.24 -9.95 1.62
N ASP A 19 -5.49 -10.41 1.54
CA ASP A 19 -6.01 -11.51 2.36
C ASP A 19 -5.71 -11.37 3.87
N CYS A 20 -5.77 -10.13 4.36
CA CYS A 20 -5.52 -9.83 5.78
C CYS A 20 -6.54 -10.52 6.69
N LYS A 21 -6.06 -11.06 7.82
CA LYS A 21 -6.82 -11.91 8.74
C LYS A 21 -6.67 -11.44 10.19
N PRO A 22 -7.56 -11.90 11.11
CA PRO A 22 -7.45 -11.55 12.53
C PRO A 22 -6.17 -12.04 13.22
N ASP A 23 -5.48 -13.04 12.68
CA ASP A 23 -4.20 -13.55 13.15
C ASP A 23 -3.01 -12.99 12.38
N GLY A 24 -3.24 -11.95 11.55
CA GLY A 24 -2.20 -11.30 10.78
C GLY A 24 -1.15 -10.61 11.63
N ARG A 25 0.09 -10.60 11.15
CA ARG A 25 1.24 -10.02 11.87
C ARG A 25 1.15 -8.50 11.93
N HIS A 26 1.44 -7.94 13.09
CA HIS A 26 1.72 -6.51 13.27
C HIS A 26 3.21 -6.20 13.06
N MET A 27 3.51 -5.01 12.57
CA MET A 27 4.87 -4.48 12.52
C MET A 27 5.32 -4.12 13.94
N PRO A 28 6.41 -4.69 14.46
CA PRO A 28 6.97 -4.21 15.73
C PRO A 28 7.31 -2.72 15.67
N TYR A 29 7.08 -1.99 16.74
CA TYR A 29 7.35 -0.54 16.76
C TYR A 29 8.80 -0.20 16.39
N SER A 30 9.78 -1.03 16.78
CA SER A 30 11.19 -0.87 16.39
C SER A 30 11.38 -0.97 14.87
N VAL A 31 10.69 -1.90 14.21
CA VAL A 31 10.74 -2.04 12.75
C VAL A 31 10.10 -0.84 12.06
N PHE A 32 9.05 -0.27 12.65
CA PHE A 32 8.46 0.97 12.15
C PHE A 32 9.44 2.15 12.25
N GLU A 33 10.18 2.27 13.35
CA GLU A 33 11.24 3.28 13.48
C GLU A 33 12.35 3.08 12.44
N ASP A 34 12.77 1.84 12.21
CA ASP A 34 13.74 1.50 11.16
C ASP A 34 13.22 1.84 9.76
N ALA A 35 11.92 1.63 9.50
CA ALA A 35 11.29 2.02 8.24
C ALA A 35 11.30 3.54 8.03
N LEU A 36 11.06 4.33 9.08
CA LEU A 36 11.19 5.79 9.02
C LEU A 36 12.65 6.23 8.82
N ALA A 37 13.60 5.57 9.49
CA ALA A 37 15.03 5.82 9.31
C ALA A 37 15.49 5.48 7.87
N PHE A 38 14.96 4.41 7.29
CA PHE A 38 15.16 4.06 5.87
C PHE A 38 14.61 5.17 4.96
N ALA A 39 13.39 5.64 5.20
CA ALA A 39 12.78 6.73 4.43
C ALA A 39 13.58 8.05 4.56
N ASP A 40 14.14 8.35 5.72
CA ASP A 40 15.01 9.53 5.93
C ASP A 40 16.33 9.39 5.19
N ARG A 41 16.99 8.24 5.31
CA ARG A 41 18.28 7.92 4.66
C ARG A 41 18.25 8.10 3.15
N TYR A 42 17.17 7.66 2.52
CA TYR A 42 17.00 7.70 1.07
C TYR A 42 16.09 8.83 0.58
N HIS A 43 15.85 9.83 1.42
CA HIS A 43 15.07 11.03 1.11
C HIS A 43 13.70 10.76 0.46
N ILE A 44 13.06 9.66 0.85
CA ILE A 44 11.74 9.29 0.31
C ILE A 44 10.72 10.35 0.78
N PRO A 45 10.13 11.14 -0.13
CA PRO A 45 9.39 12.35 0.25
C PRO A 45 7.98 12.07 0.75
N THR A 46 7.41 10.92 0.43
CA THR A 46 6.03 10.55 0.79
C THR A 46 5.89 9.07 0.99
N PHE A 47 4.91 8.70 1.82
CA PHE A 47 4.55 7.31 2.07
C PHE A 47 3.04 7.16 2.29
N HIS A 48 2.59 5.95 2.10
CA HIS A 48 1.24 5.50 2.35
C HIS A 48 1.28 4.47 3.48
N ILE A 49 0.64 4.75 4.60
CA ILE A 49 0.50 3.80 5.71
C ILE A 49 -0.75 2.98 5.47
N SER A 50 -0.57 1.68 5.36
CA SER A 50 -1.64 0.75 4.99
C SER A 50 -1.41 -0.63 5.62
N GLY A 51 -1.97 -1.65 5.00
CA GLY A 51 -1.88 -3.04 5.40
C GLY A 51 -3.24 -3.70 5.56
N GLY A 52 -3.50 -4.27 6.74
CA GLY A 52 -4.83 -4.73 7.15
C GLY A 52 -5.67 -3.56 7.67
N GLU A 53 -5.93 -3.53 8.99
CA GLU A 53 -6.55 -2.37 9.63
C GLU A 53 -5.54 -1.68 10.56
N ILE A 54 -5.09 -0.50 10.17
CA ILE A 54 -4.03 0.20 10.90
C ILE A 54 -4.44 0.62 12.31
N PHE A 55 -5.73 0.92 12.54
CA PHE A 55 -6.26 1.26 13.87
C PHE A 55 -6.55 0.02 14.74
N GLU A 56 -6.29 -1.18 14.26
CA GLU A 56 -6.22 -2.40 15.07
C GLU A 56 -4.79 -2.76 15.47
N HIS A 57 -3.80 -1.93 15.06
CA HIS A 57 -2.42 -2.11 15.51
C HIS A 57 -2.26 -1.72 16.97
N PRO A 58 -1.62 -2.56 17.83
CA PRO A 58 -1.54 -2.31 19.27
C PRO A 58 -0.82 -1.01 19.63
N ASP A 59 0.17 -0.60 18.85
CA ASP A 59 0.95 0.63 19.08
C ASP A 59 0.50 1.81 18.21
N ILE A 60 -0.73 1.82 17.67
CA ILE A 60 -1.16 2.84 16.69
C ILE A 60 -0.99 4.28 17.21
N VAL A 61 -1.30 4.54 18.47
CA VAL A 61 -1.11 5.87 19.07
C VAL A 61 0.35 6.30 19.04
N LYS A 62 1.27 5.43 19.43
CA LYS A 62 2.72 5.68 19.36
C LYS A 62 3.18 5.91 17.92
N VAL A 63 2.65 5.14 16.97
CA VAL A 63 2.94 5.27 15.53
C VAL A 63 2.54 6.66 15.04
N LEU A 64 1.33 7.13 15.34
CA LEU A 64 0.84 8.45 14.94
C LEU A 64 1.69 9.58 15.57
N ASP A 65 2.00 9.49 16.87
CA ASP A 65 2.85 10.46 17.55
C ASP A 65 4.29 10.48 16.97
N ARG A 66 4.82 9.32 16.60
CA ARG A 66 6.13 9.19 15.96
C ARG A 66 6.15 9.76 14.54
N LEU A 67 5.10 9.54 13.76
CA LEU A 67 4.93 10.16 12.44
C LEU A 67 4.96 11.69 12.53
N GLY A 68 4.24 12.26 13.50
CA GLY A 68 4.27 13.70 13.74
C GLY A 68 5.68 14.22 14.03
N SER A 69 6.42 13.53 14.89
CA SER A 69 7.81 13.87 15.22
C SER A 69 8.73 13.74 14.00
N PHE A 70 8.55 12.71 13.21
CA PHE A 70 9.34 12.47 11.99
C PHE A 70 9.17 13.61 10.98
N VAL A 71 7.94 14.03 10.72
CA VAL A 71 7.65 15.14 9.79
C VAL A 71 8.27 16.44 10.27
N ILE A 72 8.12 16.77 11.56
CA ILE A 72 8.71 18.00 12.14
C ILE A 72 10.23 18.00 12.03
N LEU A 73 10.89 16.87 12.34
CA LEU A 73 12.34 16.77 12.24
C LEU A 73 12.83 16.95 10.81
N ARG A 74 12.11 16.44 9.82
CA ARG A 74 12.44 16.64 8.40
C ARG A 74 12.28 18.11 7.99
N ASP A 75 11.20 18.75 8.41
CA ASP A 75 11.00 20.18 8.17
C ASP A 75 12.14 21.02 8.74
N GLN A 76 12.56 20.73 9.97
CA GLN A 76 13.70 21.42 10.62
C GLN A 76 15.02 21.22 9.86
N LYS A 77 15.21 20.07 9.22
CA LYS A 77 16.37 19.74 8.38
C LYS A 77 16.26 20.28 6.94
N GLY A 78 15.14 20.88 6.56
CA GLY A 78 14.85 21.28 5.18
C GLY A 78 14.66 20.09 4.22
N ILE A 79 14.38 18.89 4.72
CA ILE A 79 14.15 17.70 3.91
C ILE A 79 12.67 17.67 3.51
N PRO A 80 12.34 17.62 2.21
CA PRO A 80 10.95 17.60 1.76
C PRO A 80 10.17 16.42 2.36
N CYS A 81 8.99 16.73 2.94
CA CYS A 81 8.02 15.74 3.36
C CYS A 81 6.67 16.12 2.75
N LEU A 82 6.32 15.48 1.64
CA LEU A 82 5.05 15.68 0.96
C LEU A 82 3.91 15.11 1.81
N PRO A 83 2.66 15.49 1.52
CA PRO A 83 1.51 14.87 2.16
C PRO A 83 1.55 13.35 2.02
N PHE A 84 1.22 12.66 3.10
CA PHE A 84 1.13 11.21 3.13
C PHE A 84 -0.30 10.74 3.40
N SER A 85 -0.57 9.48 3.14
CA SER A 85 -1.91 8.91 3.27
C SER A 85 -1.96 7.77 4.30
N LEU A 86 -3.11 7.67 4.95
CA LEU A 86 -3.49 6.58 5.83
C LEU A 86 -4.70 5.88 5.22
N SER A 87 -4.64 4.56 5.05
CA SER A 87 -5.80 3.76 4.62
C SER A 87 -6.37 2.95 5.79
N THR A 88 -7.69 3.00 5.95
CA THR A 88 -8.39 2.30 7.03
C THR A 88 -9.81 1.93 6.60
N ASN A 89 -10.41 0.93 7.23
CA ASN A 89 -11.85 0.69 7.16
C ASN A 89 -12.64 1.63 8.08
N GLY A 90 -11.96 2.42 8.91
CA GLY A 90 -12.51 3.48 9.74
C GLY A 90 -13.23 3.04 11.01
N ARG A 91 -13.53 1.76 11.21
CA ARG A 91 -14.39 1.31 12.32
C ARG A 91 -13.75 1.51 13.68
N ALA A 92 -12.51 1.05 13.85
CA ALA A 92 -11.80 1.20 15.11
C ALA A 92 -11.60 2.69 15.43
N LEU A 93 -11.18 3.49 14.44
CA LEU A 93 -11.05 4.94 14.60
C LEU A 93 -12.36 5.62 14.99
N ALA A 94 -13.49 5.30 14.34
CA ALA A 94 -14.77 5.93 14.63
C ALA A 94 -15.32 5.59 16.03
N ARG A 95 -14.90 4.49 16.63
CA ARG A 95 -15.40 3.96 17.92
C ARG A 95 -14.53 4.27 19.11
N THR A 96 -13.22 4.52 18.89
CA THR A 96 -12.23 4.65 19.96
C THR A 96 -11.80 6.11 20.11
N PRO A 97 -12.24 6.82 21.19
CA PRO A 97 -11.89 8.22 21.40
C PRO A 97 -10.38 8.48 21.41
N GLU A 98 -9.60 7.61 22.01
CA GLU A 98 -8.14 7.71 22.08
C GLU A 98 -7.50 7.78 20.67
N TYR A 99 -8.00 7.01 19.71
CA TYR A 99 -7.50 7.04 18.33
C TYR A 99 -7.89 8.33 17.61
N GLN A 100 -9.10 8.84 17.87
CA GLN A 100 -9.55 10.13 17.36
C GLN A 100 -8.68 11.27 17.89
N GLU A 101 -8.38 11.28 19.18
CA GLU A 101 -7.50 12.25 19.80
C GLU A 101 -6.07 12.17 19.23
N ALA A 102 -5.54 10.98 19.03
CA ALA A 102 -4.22 10.78 18.44
C ALA A 102 -4.15 11.32 16.98
N ASP A 103 -5.19 11.06 16.16
CA ASP A 103 -5.27 11.62 14.80
C ASP A 103 -5.37 13.16 14.83
N VAL A 104 -6.18 13.72 15.73
CA VAL A 104 -6.28 15.18 15.89
C VAL A 104 -4.95 15.77 16.30
N ARG A 105 -4.27 15.21 17.32
CA ARG A 105 -2.94 15.67 17.73
C ARG A 105 -1.93 15.64 16.58
N LEU A 106 -1.92 14.57 15.81
CA LEU A 106 -1.05 14.46 14.64
C LEU A 106 -1.31 15.58 13.64
N ARG A 107 -2.59 15.79 13.27
CA ARG A 107 -2.99 16.85 12.32
C ARG A 107 -2.69 18.26 12.80
N ASP A 108 -2.87 18.53 14.08
CA ASP A 108 -2.57 19.82 14.66
C ASP A 108 -1.06 20.10 14.71
N ARG A 109 -0.24 19.06 14.93
CA ARG A 109 1.23 19.18 14.98
C ARG A 109 1.86 19.45 13.61
N ILE A 110 1.39 18.79 12.55
CA ILE A 110 2.06 18.82 11.23
C ILE A 110 1.24 19.55 10.16
N GLY A 111 0.02 19.96 10.48
CA GLY A 111 -0.89 20.62 9.53
C GLY A 111 -1.84 19.62 8.84
N LYS A 112 -3.13 19.94 8.86
CA LYS A 112 -4.22 19.08 8.35
C LYS A 112 -4.08 18.69 6.89
N LYS A 113 -3.51 19.55 6.06
CA LYS A 113 -3.30 19.30 4.62
C LYS A 113 -2.18 18.30 4.31
N ARG A 114 -1.39 17.92 5.31
CA ARG A 114 -0.27 16.97 5.13
C ARG A 114 -0.68 15.52 5.34
N ILE A 115 -1.92 15.26 5.77
CA ILE A 115 -2.45 13.92 5.98
C ILE A 115 -3.71 13.75 5.16
N PHE A 116 -3.72 12.79 4.29
CA PHE A 116 -4.90 12.31 3.59
C PHE A 116 -5.34 10.98 4.21
N MET A 117 -6.51 10.96 4.86
CA MET A 117 -7.08 9.73 5.39
C MET A 117 -8.15 9.22 4.46
N GLN A 118 -7.89 8.06 3.89
CA GLN A 118 -8.83 7.35 3.03
C GLN A 118 -9.51 6.25 3.82
N VAL A 119 -10.82 6.31 3.88
CA VAL A 119 -11.68 5.28 4.46
C VAL A 119 -12.43 4.60 3.33
N THR A 120 -12.28 3.29 3.20
CA THR A 120 -13.10 2.52 2.27
C THR A 120 -14.25 1.90 3.02
N ASP A 121 -15.48 2.16 2.55
CA ASP A 121 -16.70 1.57 3.09
C ASP A 121 -17.63 1.16 1.94
N ASP A 122 -17.68 -0.12 1.63
CA ASP A 122 -18.42 -0.64 0.49
C ASP A 122 -19.24 -1.87 0.88
N ALA A 123 -20.57 -1.68 1.00
CA ALA A 123 -21.48 -2.73 1.42
C ALA A 123 -21.49 -3.96 0.49
N ARG A 124 -20.98 -3.85 -0.73
CA ARG A 124 -20.87 -5.01 -1.64
C ARG A 124 -19.84 -6.03 -1.17
N PHE A 125 -18.82 -5.57 -0.45
CA PHE A 125 -17.66 -6.36 -0.08
C PHE A 125 -17.40 -6.43 1.42
N TYR A 126 -17.94 -5.48 2.18
CA TYR A 126 -17.75 -5.36 3.63
C TYR A 126 -18.87 -6.08 4.36
N PRO A 127 -18.58 -7.06 5.24
CA PRO A 127 -19.60 -7.78 5.99
C PRO A 127 -20.38 -6.87 6.94
N VAL A 128 -19.75 -5.78 7.40
CA VAL A 128 -20.39 -4.80 8.31
C VAL A 128 -19.99 -3.38 7.87
N PRO A 129 -20.81 -2.70 7.08
CA PRO A 129 -20.61 -1.31 6.70
C PRO A 129 -20.61 -0.35 7.88
N LEU A 130 -20.05 0.84 7.69
CA LEU A 130 -20.11 1.92 8.67
C LEU A 130 -21.54 2.47 8.81
N THR A 131 -21.94 2.76 10.04
CA THR A 131 -23.17 3.51 10.31
C THR A 131 -23.01 4.98 9.92
N GLU A 132 -24.10 5.68 9.67
CA GLU A 132 -24.05 7.13 9.35
C GLU A 132 -23.43 7.96 10.49
N LYS A 133 -23.62 7.54 11.74
CA LYS A 133 -22.98 8.17 12.91
C LYS A 133 -21.44 8.02 12.87
N GLU A 134 -20.93 6.84 12.49
CA GLU A 134 -19.51 6.59 12.33
C GLU A 134 -18.94 7.39 11.15
N LYS A 135 -19.61 7.39 10.00
CA LYS A 135 -19.24 8.20 8.84
C LYS A 135 -19.18 9.69 9.17
N TYR A 136 -20.16 10.20 9.90
CA TYR A 136 -20.15 11.59 10.35
C TYR A 136 -18.94 11.92 11.22
N ARG A 137 -18.57 11.04 12.18
CA ARG A 137 -17.38 11.22 13.02
C ARG A 137 -16.12 11.24 12.18
N LEU A 138 -15.95 10.30 11.24
CA LEU A 138 -14.80 10.21 10.37
C LEU A 138 -14.65 11.44 9.47
N ARG A 139 -15.75 11.94 8.89
CA ARG A 139 -15.73 13.20 8.11
C ARG A 139 -15.31 14.41 8.96
N LYS A 140 -15.72 14.46 10.23
CA LYS A 140 -15.25 15.51 11.16
C LYS A 140 -13.75 15.45 11.42
N LEU A 141 -13.13 14.27 11.37
CA LEU A 141 -11.69 14.10 11.43
C LEU A 141 -10.99 14.41 10.10
N GLY A 142 -11.75 14.78 9.06
CA GLY A 142 -11.20 15.07 7.74
C GLY A 142 -10.91 13.83 6.89
N ALA A 143 -11.53 12.70 7.22
CA ALA A 143 -11.43 11.50 6.38
C ALA A 143 -12.31 11.63 5.12
N VAL A 144 -11.77 11.16 4.00
CA VAL A 144 -12.54 10.94 2.78
C VAL A 144 -13.05 9.50 2.80
N ILE A 145 -14.36 9.35 2.68
CA ILE A 145 -15.02 8.03 2.71
C ILE A 145 -15.45 7.70 1.29
N ASP A 146 -14.86 6.66 0.75
CA ASP A 146 -15.10 6.20 -0.61
C ASP A 146 -15.59 4.75 -0.64
N THR A 147 -16.30 4.40 -1.69
CA THR A 147 -16.54 3.01 -2.08
C THR A 147 -15.38 2.49 -2.90
N VAL A 148 -15.28 1.17 -3.04
CA VAL A 148 -14.36 0.57 -4.02
C VAL A 148 -14.72 1.10 -5.40
N PRO A 149 -13.79 1.71 -6.15
CA PRO A 149 -14.06 2.22 -7.48
C PRO A 149 -14.68 1.14 -8.37
N HIS A 150 -15.69 1.47 -9.14
CA HIS A 150 -16.32 0.54 -10.05
C HIS A 150 -16.41 1.10 -11.45
N HIS A 151 -16.37 0.21 -12.43
CA HIS A 151 -16.65 0.59 -13.81
C HIS A 151 -18.19 0.70 -13.96
N PRO A 152 -18.72 1.73 -14.65
CA PRO A 152 -20.17 1.90 -14.81
C PRO A 152 -20.89 0.64 -15.34
N ASP A 153 -20.26 -0.06 -16.27
CA ASP A 153 -20.83 -1.25 -16.92
C ASP A 153 -20.58 -2.56 -16.18
N ASP A 154 -19.62 -2.58 -15.25
CA ASP A 154 -19.26 -3.79 -14.51
C ASP A 154 -18.53 -3.44 -13.20
N PRO A 155 -19.24 -3.53 -12.06
CA PRO A 155 -18.66 -3.20 -10.76
C PRO A 155 -17.49 -4.11 -10.36
N MET A 156 -17.31 -5.25 -11.02
CA MET A 156 -16.24 -6.18 -10.71
C MET A 156 -14.92 -5.85 -11.44
N LYS A 157 -14.96 -4.97 -12.44
CA LYS A 157 -13.73 -4.54 -13.17
C LYS A 157 -12.74 -3.75 -12.32
N CYS A 158 -13.13 -3.30 -11.14
CA CYS A 158 -12.24 -2.57 -10.22
C CYS A 158 -11.48 -3.46 -9.25
N LEU A 159 -11.74 -4.76 -9.23
CA LEU A 159 -11.05 -5.68 -8.32
C LEU A 159 -9.67 -6.04 -8.85
N TYR A 160 -8.72 -6.18 -7.94
CA TYR A 160 -7.39 -6.71 -8.24
C TYR A 160 -7.43 -8.24 -8.18
N PRO A 161 -6.78 -8.95 -9.13
CA PRO A 161 -6.79 -10.42 -9.18
C PRO A 161 -5.82 -11.04 -8.17
N GLN A 162 -5.97 -10.72 -6.90
CA GLN A 162 -5.15 -11.19 -5.79
C GLN A 162 -5.97 -11.40 -4.53
N GLY A 163 -5.42 -12.14 -3.56
CA GLY A 163 -6.02 -12.36 -2.26
C GLY A 163 -7.41 -12.98 -2.33
N ARG A 164 -8.29 -12.56 -1.41
CA ARG A 164 -9.67 -13.05 -1.38
C ARG A 164 -10.49 -12.65 -2.60
N ALA A 165 -10.18 -11.54 -3.24
CA ALA A 165 -10.86 -11.17 -4.49
C ALA A 165 -10.73 -12.27 -5.54
N LEU A 166 -9.54 -12.81 -5.75
CA LEU A 166 -9.30 -13.89 -6.71
C LEU A 166 -10.06 -15.19 -6.38
N ILE A 167 -10.21 -15.47 -5.09
CA ILE A 167 -10.92 -16.66 -4.61
C ILE A 167 -12.43 -16.49 -4.73
N ASN A 168 -12.96 -15.36 -4.26
CA ASN A 168 -14.39 -15.14 -4.15
C ASN A 168 -15.05 -14.71 -5.47
N PHE A 169 -14.28 -14.16 -6.41
CA PHE A 169 -14.77 -13.64 -7.68
C PHE A 169 -13.97 -14.19 -8.87
N PRO A 170 -13.89 -15.52 -9.05
CA PRO A 170 -13.01 -16.14 -10.04
C PRO A 170 -13.31 -15.73 -11.49
N ASP A 171 -14.55 -15.33 -11.77
CA ASP A 171 -15.03 -14.95 -13.09
C ASP A 171 -15.13 -13.41 -13.28
N ALA A 172 -14.66 -12.65 -12.31
CA ALA A 172 -14.69 -11.19 -12.42
C ALA A 172 -13.84 -10.70 -13.59
N ASN A 173 -14.28 -9.59 -14.19
CA ASN A 173 -13.44 -8.81 -15.10
C ASN A 173 -12.46 -7.98 -14.25
N TRP A 174 -11.19 -8.41 -14.30
CA TRP A 174 -10.16 -7.81 -13.46
C TRP A 174 -9.73 -6.43 -13.95
N ASN A 175 -9.31 -5.59 -13.00
CA ASN A 175 -8.66 -4.33 -13.32
C ASN A 175 -7.39 -4.57 -14.15
N ILE A 176 -7.27 -3.87 -15.28
CA ILE A 176 -6.13 -3.98 -16.21
C ILE A 176 -4.83 -3.47 -15.57
N SER A 177 -4.92 -2.63 -14.56
CA SER A 177 -3.76 -2.12 -13.80
C SER A 177 -3.14 -3.16 -12.88
N ALA A 178 -3.30 -4.45 -13.17
CA ALA A 178 -2.68 -5.52 -12.40
C ALA A 178 -1.18 -5.28 -12.18
N PRO A 179 -0.67 -5.64 -11.02
CA PRO A 179 0.71 -5.38 -10.59
C PRO A 179 1.76 -5.88 -11.58
N LYS A 180 2.77 -5.06 -11.86
CA LYS A 180 3.83 -5.33 -12.84
C LYS A 180 5.22 -5.24 -12.24
N CYS A 181 5.59 -6.16 -11.37
CA CYS A 181 6.96 -6.22 -10.81
C CYS A 181 8.04 -6.32 -11.90
N GLY A 182 7.73 -6.92 -13.06
CA GLY A 182 8.62 -6.99 -14.20
C GLY A 182 9.08 -5.63 -14.70
N ASN A 183 8.20 -4.62 -14.70
CA ASN A 183 8.54 -3.27 -15.12
C ASN A 183 9.57 -2.62 -14.20
N ILE A 184 9.49 -2.86 -12.90
CA ILE A 184 10.49 -2.33 -11.94
C ILE A 184 11.86 -2.91 -12.25
N ARG A 185 11.95 -4.21 -12.51
CA ARG A 185 13.18 -4.87 -12.90
C ARG A 185 13.79 -4.30 -14.20
N LEU A 186 12.92 -4.05 -15.19
CA LEU A 186 13.36 -3.45 -16.46
C LEU A 186 13.88 -2.03 -16.25
N LEU A 187 13.18 -1.22 -15.47
CA LEU A 187 13.64 0.13 -15.11
C LEU A 187 15.02 0.11 -14.45
N VAL A 188 15.21 -0.76 -13.47
CA VAL A 188 16.51 -0.89 -12.77
C VAL A 188 17.62 -1.38 -13.71
N LYS A 189 17.31 -2.17 -14.75
CA LYS A 189 18.27 -2.57 -15.78
C LYS A 189 18.60 -1.48 -16.78
N GLN A 190 17.62 -0.66 -17.13
CA GLN A 190 17.73 0.36 -18.20
C GLN A 190 18.27 1.71 -17.68
N HIS A 191 17.99 2.04 -16.43
CA HIS A 191 18.36 3.29 -15.82
C HIS A 191 19.38 3.08 -14.70
N ARG A 192 20.35 3.99 -14.63
CA ARG A 192 21.27 4.05 -13.50
C ARG A 192 20.65 4.94 -12.43
N PHE A 193 20.07 4.34 -11.42
CA PHE A 193 19.60 5.04 -10.23
C PHE A 193 20.78 5.27 -9.28
N HIS A 194 20.83 6.44 -8.67
CA HIS A 194 21.82 6.75 -7.66
C HIS A 194 21.64 5.88 -6.41
N ASP A 195 20.35 5.71 -5.99
CA ASP A 195 19.99 4.87 -4.87
C ASP A 195 18.53 4.37 -4.98
N ILE A 196 18.10 3.59 -4.00
CA ILE A 196 16.74 3.05 -3.94
C ILE A 196 15.68 4.15 -3.79
N GLY A 197 16.02 5.28 -3.18
CA GLY A 197 15.10 6.42 -3.02
C GLY A 197 14.71 7.02 -4.35
N GLU A 198 15.68 7.23 -5.25
CA GLU A 198 15.42 7.73 -6.60
C GLU A 198 14.50 6.79 -7.39
N LEU A 199 14.71 5.47 -7.28
CA LEU A 199 13.81 4.48 -7.88
C LEU A 199 12.40 4.60 -7.32
N ILE A 200 12.23 4.70 -6.00
CA ILE A 200 10.91 4.81 -5.35
C ILE A 200 10.19 6.09 -5.78
N ILE A 201 10.92 7.21 -5.86
CA ILE A 201 10.36 8.50 -6.33
C ILE A 201 9.86 8.36 -7.77
N MET A 202 10.67 7.77 -8.65
CA MET A 202 10.28 7.55 -10.04
C MET A 202 9.04 6.66 -10.14
N LEU A 203 8.99 5.54 -9.42
CA LEU A 203 7.84 4.63 -9.43
C LEU A 203 6.57 5.31 -8.93
N THR A 204 6.68 6.15 -7.90
CA THR A 204 5.56 6.94 -7.38
C THR A 204 5.07 7.96 -8.42
N ALA A 205 5.97 8.62 -9.13
CA ALA A 205 5.62 9.60 -10.17
C ALA A 205 4.98 8.95 -11.41
N LEU A 206 5.44 7.77 -11.81
CA LEU A 206 4.95 7.09 -13.01
C LEU A 206 3.57 6.46 -12.87
N GLN A 207 3.13 6.13 -11.66
CA GLN A 207 1.83 5.48 -11.35
C GLN A 207 1.47 4.26 -12.24
N LYS A 208 2.47 3.66 -12.89
CA LYS A 208 2.28 2.58 -13.88
C LYS A 208 2.78 1.21 -13.41
N SER A 209 3.26 1.14 -12.19
CA SER A 209 3.83 -0.07 -11.60
C SER A 209 3.28 -0.29 -10.19
N CYS A 210 3.53 -1.48 -9.64
CA CYS A 210 3.26 -1.70 -8.24
C CYS A 210 4.04 -0.70 -7.38
N THR A 211 3.43 -0.21 -6.33
CA THR A 211 4.12 0.62 -5.33
C THR A 211 4.93 -0.28 -4.42
N PRO A 212 6.25 -0.10 -4.31
CA PRO A 212 7.06 -0.85 -3.36
C PRO A 212 6.56 -0.64 -1.93
N SER A 213 6.51 -1.73 -1.15
CA SER A 213 6.06 -1.69 0.25
C SER A 213 7.13 -2.22 1.21
N ILE A 214 7.13 -1.67 2.42
CA ILE A 214 7.82 -2.25 3.58
C ILE A 214 6.82 -3.11 4.33
N THR A 215 7.12 -4.39 4.45
CA THR A 215 6.28 -5.37 5.16
C THR A 215 6.42 -5.24 6.67
N PRO A 216 5.52 -5.84 7.48
CA PRO A 216 5.63 -5.82 8.94
C PRO A 216 6.92 -6.43 9.52
N SER A 217 7.68 -7.17 8.74
CA SER A 217 8.99 -7.70 9.13
C SER A 217 10.19 -6.88 8.66
N GLY A 218 9.97 -5.69 8.08
CA GLY A 218 11.03 -4.87 7.51
C GLY A 218 11.50 -5.33 6.11
N GLY A 219 10.78 -6.27 5.51
CA GLY A 219 11.05 -6.70 4.14
C GLY A 219 10.58 -5.68 3.12
N ILE A 220 11.29 -5.57 1.99
CA ILE A 220 10.89 -4.75 0.83
C ILE A 220 10.24 -5.67 -0.19
N ALA A 221 8.95 -5.48 -0.44
CA ALA A 221 8.22 -6.11 -1.53
C ALA A 221 8.01 -5.10 -2.68
N LEU A 222 7.93 -5.60 -3.91
CA LEU A 222 7.73 -4.75 -5.10
C LEU A 222 6.26 -4.53 -5.44
N GLY A 223 5.36 -4.80 -4.52
CA GLY A 223 3.92 -4.66 -4.71
C GLY A 223 3.18 -4.40 -3.41
N GLU A 224 1.92 -4.06 -3.53
CA GLU A 224 1.05 -3.57 -2.45
C GLU A 224 0.35 -4.70 -1.66
N SER A 225 0.48 -5.94 -2.08
CA SER A 225 -0.19 -7.07 -1.45
C SER A 225 0.74 -7.79 -0.49
N SER A 226 0.21 -8.24 0.66
CA SER A 226 0.90 -9.15 1.58
C SER A 226 1.35 -10.47 0.91
N LEU A 227 0.78 -10.79 -0.26
CA LEU A 227 1.13 -11.95 -1.06
C LEU A 227 2.35 -11.70 -1.96
N CYS A 228 2.80 -10.45 -2.11
CA CYS A 228 4.00 -10.14 -2.85
C CYS A 228 5.23 -10.62 -2.06
N PRO A 229 6.13 -11.38 -2.69
CA PRO A 229 7.30 -11.88 -1.98
C PRO A 229 8.27 -10.73 -1.64
N THR A 230 8.92 -10.86 -0.52
CA THR A 230 10.01 -9.97 -0.10
C THR A 230 11.22 -10.19 -1.00
N VAL A 231 11.74 -9.10 -1.54
CA VAL A 231 12.93 -9.10 -2.43
C VAL A 231 14.18 -8.75 -1.65
N ALA A 232 14.06 -7.80 -0.72
CA ALA A 232 15.15 -7.26 0.07
C ALA A 232 14.62 -6.87 1.46
N THR A 233 15.45 -6.23 2.27
CA THR A 233 15.05 -5.68 3.58
C THR A 233 15.50 -4.23 3.70
N ILE A 234 14.89 -3.48 4.62
CA ILE A 234 15.31 -2.11 4.96
C ILE A 234 16.69 -2.04 5.60
N TYR A 235 17.26 -3.19 5.97
CA TYR A 235 18.61 -3.35 6.55
C TYR A 235 19.69 -3.59 5.49
N ASP A 236 19.30 -3.92 4.27
CA ASP A 236 20.23 -4.06 3.14
C ASP A 236 20.72 -2.67 2.67
N THR A 237 21.90 -2.62 2.10
CA THR A 237 22.38 -1.41 1.42
C THR A 237 21.60 -1.16 0.13
N SER A 238 21.62 0.08 -0.36
CA SER A 238 20.97 0.42 -1.64
C SER A 238 21.43 -0.48 -2.79
N ASP A 239 22.74 -0.71 -2.90
CA ASP A 239 23.31 -1.55 -3.96
C ASP A 239 22.84 -3.01 -3.86
N GLU A 240 22.72 -3.54 -2.64
CA GLU A 240 22.18 -4.88 -2.41
C GLU A 240 20.72 -4.97 -2.80
N ILE A 241 19.91 -3.97 -2.40
CA ILE A 241 18.49 -3.89 -2.78
C ILE A 241 18.37 -3.85 -4.31
N MET A 242 19.11 -2.97 -4.98
CA MET A 242 19.06 -2.81 -6.44
C MET A 242 19.46 -4.10 -7.16
N ARG A 243 20.54 -4.76 -6.71
CA ARG A 243 20.98 -6.04 -7.27
C ARG A 243 19.95 -7.15 -7.09
N LYS A 244 19.33 -7.23 -5.92
CA LYS A 244 18.25 -8.18 -5.63
C LYS A 244 17.03 -7.92 -6.53
N ILE A 245 16.66 -6.67 -6.76
CA ILE A 245 15.57 -6.30 -7.69
C ILE A 245 15.90 -6.74 -9.13
N GLN A 246 17.12 -6.54 -9.60
CA GLN A 246 17.53 -6.94 -10.96
C GLN A 246 17.42 -8.44 -11.20
N SER A 247 17.73 -9.25 -10.18
CA SER A 247 17.67 -10.70 -10.26
C SER A 247 16.29 -11.30 -9.91
N PHE A 248 15.40 -10.46 -9.37
CA PHE A 248 14.10 -10.92 -8.85
C PHE A 248 13.21 -11.52 -9.95
N ARG A 249 12.56 -12.63 -9.60
CA ARG A 249 11.53 -13.29 -10.41
C ARG A 249 10.35 -13.62 -9.52
N CYS A 250 9.15 -13.36 -10.01
CA CYS A 250 7.92 -13.64 -9.29
C CYS A 250 6.87 -14.20 -10.24
N ASP A 251 6.27 -15.30 -9.85
CA ASP A 251 5.19 -15.98 -10.56
C ASP A 251 3.81 -15.77 -9.91
N LYS A 252 3.75 -15.04 -8.79
CA LYS A 252 2.51 -14.86 -8.03
C LYS A 252 1.38 -14.21 -8.83
N CYS A 253 1.72 -13.29 -9.75
CA CYS A 253 0.75 -12.66 -10.64
C CYS A 253 0.49 -13.45 -11.93
N ARG A 254 1.21 -14.54 -12.18
CA ARG A 254 1.06 -15.34 -13.39
C ARG A 254 -0.34 -15.94 -13.53
N ILE A 255 -0.86 -16.54 -12.45
CA ILE A 255 -2.20 -17.12 -12.44
C ILE A 255 -3.29 -16.07 -12.70
N PRO A 256 -3.30 -14.91 -12.01
CA PRO A 256 -4.18 -13.79 -12.35
C PRO A 256 -4.04 -13.34 -13.80
N LEU A 257 -2.81 -13.20 -14.30
CA LEU A 257 -2.54 -12.77 -15.67
C LEU A 257 -3.08 -13.76 -16.71
N GLU A 258 -2.99 -15.05 -16.49
CA GLU A 258 -3.59 -16.07 -17.37
C GLU A 258 -5.13 -15.99 -17.42
N LYS A 259 -5.76 -15.62 -16.30
CA LYS A 259 -7.20 -15.34 -16.29
C LYS A 259 -7.54 -14.10 -17.10
N VAL A 260 -6.77 -13.03 -16.95
CA VAL A 260 -6.92 -11.81 -17.78
C VAL A 260 -6.74 -12.14 -19.26
N LYS A 261 -5.76 -12.98 -19.63
CA LYS A 261 -5.54 -13.43 -21.01
C LYS A 261 -6.75 -14.12 -21.61
N ARG A 262 -7.42 -14.97 -20.83
CA ARG A 262 -8.63 -15.68 -21.29
C ARG A 262 -9.84 -14.77 -21.42
N SER A 263 -10.03 -13.85 -20.50
CA SER A 263 -11.18 -12.93 -20.48
C SER A 263 -10.99 -11.69 -21.35
N ASN A 264 -9.76 -11.20 -21.51
CA ASN A 264 -9.43 -10.01 -22.29
C ASN A 264 -7.99 -10.10 -22.86
N PRO A 265 -7.81 -10.78 -24.03
CA PRO A 265 -6.49 -10.96 -24.63
C PRO A 265 -5.75 -9.64 -24.93
N LEU A 266 -6.50 -8.60 -25.32
CA LEU A 266 -5.90 -7.30 -25.60
C LEU A 266 -5.34 -6.65 -24.31
N ALA A 267 -6.09 -6.71 -23.22
CA ALA A 267 -5.60 -6.25 -21.92
C ALA A 267 -4.38 -7.04 -21.46
N TYR A 268 -4.36 -8.35 -21.66
CA TYR A 268 -3.22 -9.19 -21.36
C TYR A 268 -1.98 -8.78 -22.16
N ALA A 269 -2.12 -8.58 -23.48
CA ALA A 269 -1.04 -8.11 -24.32
C ALA A 269 -0.48 -6.78 -23.81
N MET A 270 -1.34 -5.80 -23.50
CA MET A 270 -0.93 -4.50 -22.92
C MET A 270 -0.23 -4.66 -21.55
N LEU A 271 -0.57 -5.68 -20.77
CA LEU A 271 0.06 -5.96 -19.48
C LEU A 271 1.41 -6.67 -19.64
N CYS A 272 1.56 -7.49 -20.68
CA CYS A 272 2.71 -8.37 -20.86
C CYS A 272 3.68 -7.91 -21.95
N ASP A 273 3.33 -6.95 -22.80
CA ASP A 273 4.15 -6.43 -23.90
C ASP A 273 5.52 -5.85 -23.48
N GLY A 274 5.78 -5.77 -22.18
CA GLY A 274 7.12 -5.52 -21.68
C GLY A 274 7.95 -6.80 -21.44
N GLU A 275 7.34 -7.99 -21.56
CA GLU A 275 8.00 -9.28 -21.29
C GLU A 275 8.05 -10.24 -22.51
N THR A 276 7.25 -9.98 -23.55
CA THR A 276 7.31 -10.74 -24.79
C THR A 276 8.43 -10.20 -25.68
N GLU A 277 9.40 -11.06 -25.91
CA GLU A 277 10.32 -11.01 -27.05
C GLU A 277 11.52 -10.04 -27.03
N ARG A 278 12.15 -9.88 -25.90
CA ARG A 278 13.61 -9.72 -25.97
C ARG A 278 14.28 -10.71 -25.05
N GLY A 279 13.84 -11.97 -25.19
CA GLY A 279 14.68 -13.10 -24.81
C GLY A 279 15.78 -13.18 -25.85
N ILE A 280 16.92 -12.81 -25.46
CA ILE A 280 18.24 -13.38 -25.74
C ILE A 280 19.22 -12.52 -24.99
#